data_4216468abf80e86f468896bb5779a9f2
#
_entry.id   4216468abf80e86f468896bb5779a9f2
#
_cell.length_a   1.000
_cell.length_b   1.000
_cell.length_c   1.000
_cell.angle_alpha   90.00
_cell.angle_beta   90.00
_cell.angle_gamma   90.00
#
_symmetry.space_group_name_H-M   'P 1'
#
loop_
_entity.id
_entity.type
_entity.pdbx_description
1 polymer ?
#
loop_
_entity_poly.entity_id
_entity_poly.type
_entity_poly.pdbx_seq_one_letter_code
_entity_poly.pdbx_strand_id
1 'polypeptide(L)'
;MEKFANKKVVLAVSGGIAAYKAADVASWLTKNGAQVHCVLTKAATEFVSPLVLQSLTGHPVVQDEFVTGPGWGIVHIELAAEADLLAVIPATANIIAKIAAGIADDALTSTVLAATCPLFMAPAMNTHMYENPATQQNLQTLRQRGWQVMPPANGRLACGAVGRGKLPAVEEIEQELERLLLAAGTKAEKSDRLDLAGKKVLVTAGPTTEAIDPVRYISNRSSGKMGYAVASQAAARGAEVLLVSGPTALQPPAGVRFVQVESACQMREVVLAEYAKCDVVIMAAAVADYRVAEPADHKIKKTGDNQ
;
A
#
# COMPACT_ATOMS: atom_id res chain seq x y z
N MET A 1 9.78 -21.23 -10.48
CA MET A 1 8.78 -20.17 -10.65
C MET A 1 8.55 -19.56 -9.27
N GLU A 2 8.55 -18.24 -9.18
CA GLU A 2 8.27 -17.53 -7.94
C GLU A 2 6.76 -17.65 -7.64
N LYS A 3 6.42 -18.43 -6.60
CA LYS A 3 5.02 -18.73 -6.25
C LYS A 3 4.19 -17.48 -5.90
N PHE A 4 4.86 -16.44 -5.38
CA PHE A 4 4.23 -15.22 -4.85
C PHE A 4 4.70 -13.95 -5.59
N ALA A 5 5.03 -14.07 -6.87
CA ALA A 5 5.39 -12.91 -7.67
C ALA A 5 4.31 -11.81 -7.57
N ASN A 6 4.75 -10.57 -7.32
CA ASN A 6 3.89 -9.39 -7.11
C ASN A 6 2.98 -9.41 -5.85
N LYS A 7 3.10 -10.40 -4.94
CA LYS A 7 2.40 -10.38 -3.67
C LYS A 7 3.16 -9.54 -2.63
N LYS A 8 2.45 -8.65 -1.94
CA LYS A 8 2.98 -7.86 -0.84
C LYS A 8 2.50 -8.43 0.49
N VAL A 9 3.44 -8.81 1.35
CA VAL A 9 3.16 -9.40 2.66
C VAL A 9 3.70 -8.49 3.75
N VAL A 10 2.83 -8.10 4.68
CA VAL A 10 3.27 -7.46 5.93
C VAL A 10 3.47 -8.55 6.97
N LEU A 11 4.72 -8.75 7.39
CA LEU A 11 5.09 -9.66 8.48
C LEU A 11 5.28 -8.87 9.77
N ALA A 12 4.29 -8.93 10.64
CA ALA A 12 4.28 -8.27 11.93
C ALA A 12 4.84 -9.21 13.02
N VAL A 13 5.81 -8.75 13.79
CA VAL A 13 6.53 -9.57 14.77
C VAL A 13 6.35 -8.97 16.17
N SER A 14 5.78 -9.75 17.10
CA SER A 14 5.65 -9.31 18.49
C SER A 14 6.69 -9.98 19.41
N GLY A 15 6.98 -9.33 20.55
CA GLY A 15 8.06 -9.71 21.45
C GLY A 15 7.82 -10.98 22.24
N GLY A 16 8.55 -12.02 21.92
CA GLY A 16 8.59 -13.28 22.62
C GLY A 16 9.70 -14.18 22.09
N ILE A 17 10.08 -15.22 22.83
CA ILE A 17 11.20 -16.09 22.47
C ILE A 17 11.06 -16.68 21.06
N ALA A 18 9.85 -16.90 20.58
CA ALA A 18 9.62 -17.44 19.25
C ALA A 18 9.81 -16.41 18.10
N ALA A 19 10.11 -15.14 18.41
CA ALA A 19 10.26 -14.08 17.41
C ALA A 19 11.41 -14.36 16.42
N TYR A 20 12.48 -15.07 16.84
CA TYR A 20 13.58 -15.43 15.93
C TYR A 20 13.12 -16.27 14.74
N LYS A 21 12.04 -17.05 14.89
CA LYS A 21 11.46 -17.84 13.79
C LYS A 21 10.79 -17.00 12.70
N ALA A 22 10.48 -15.74 12.98
CA ALA A 22 9.99 -14.84 11.94
C ALA A 22 11.04 -14.62 10.83
N ALA A 23 12.33 -14.80 11.12
CA ALA A 23 13.38 -14.74 10.12
C ALA A 23 13.29 -15.88 9.08
N ASP A 24 12.94 -17.09 9.52
CA ASP A 24 12.74 -18.23 8.63
C ASP A 24 11.53 -17.98 7.71
N VAL A 25 10.42 -17.51 8.27
CA VAL A 25 9.19 -17.16 7.52
C VAL A 25 9.47 -16.03 6.52
N ALA A 26 10.19 -14.97 6.93
CA ALA A 26 10.57 -13.86 6.05
C ALA A 26 11.43 -14.34 4.88
N SER A 27 12.46 -15.17 5.18
CA SER A 27 13.34 -15.76 4.17
C SER A 27 12.57 -16.64 3.17
N TRP A 28 11.65 -17.47 3.67
CA TRP A 28 10.84 -18.33 2.80
C TRP A 28 9.90 -17.53 1.89
N LEU A 29 9.18 -16.54 2.41
CA LEU A 29 8.31 -15.66 1.63
C LEU A 29 9.11 -14.96 0.51
N THR A 30 10.27 -14.37 0.85
CA THR A 30 11.12 -13.65 -0.11
C THR A 30 11.67 -14.59 -1.18
N LYS A 31 12.14 -15.79 -0.82
CA LYS A 31 12.62 -16.81 -1.78
C LYS A 31 11.55 -17.28 -2.74
N ASN A 32 10.29 -17.20 -2.34
CA ASN A 32 9.14 -17.53 -3.20
C ASN A 32 8.58 -16.31 -3.97
N GLY A 33 9.29 -15.16 -3.95
CA GLY A 33 8.99 -14.00 -4.79
C GLY A 33 8.06 -12.97 -4.16
N ALA A 34 7.69 -13.10 -2.87
CA ALA A 34 6.90 -12.08 -2.18
C ALA A 34 7.75 -10.85 -1.84
N GLN A 35 7.14 -9.66 -1.92
CA GLN A 35 7.67 -8.42 -1.35
C GLN A 35 7.27 -8.39 0.14
N VAL A 36 8.25 -8.63 1.02
CA VAL A 36 7.99 -8.75 2.46
C VAL A 36 8.41 -7.48 3.19
N HIS A 37 7.46 -6.86 3.88
CA HIS A 37 7.68 -5.71 4.74
C HIS A 37 7.49 -6.12 6.19
N CYS A 38 8.54 -5.95 7.01
CA CYS A 38 8.50 -6.35 8.41
C CYS A 38 8.15 -5.16 9.31
N VAL A 39 7.23 -5.39 10.25
CA VAL A 39 6.85 -4.43 11.30
C VAL A 39 7.08 -5.08 12.65
N LEU A 40 7.93 -4.47 13.49
CA LEU A 40 8.30 -5.02 14.79
C LEU A 40 7.74 -4.17 15.93
N THR A 41 7.21 -4.83 16.96
CA THR A 41 7.02 -4.14 18.25
C THR A 41 8.37 -3.86 18.90
N LYS A 42 8.44 -2.83 19.76
CA LYS A 42 9.65 -2.56 20.55
C LYS A 42 10.13 -3.79 21.32
N ALA A 43 9.21 -4.60 21.88
CA ALA A 43 9.58 -5.84 22.56
C ALA A 43 10.13 -6.91 21.61
N ALA A 44 9.81 -6.91 20.33
CA ALA A 44 10.32 -7.87 19.38
C ALA A 44 11.81 -7.66 19.09
N THR A 45 12.29 -6.42 19.16
CA THR A 45 13.70 -6.09 18.90
C THR A 45 14.67 -6.67 19.94
N GLU A 46 14.17 -7.06 21.11
CA GLU A 46 14.95 -7.78 22.15
C GLU A 46 15.21 -9.26 21.77
N PHE A 47 14.46 -9.82 20.80
CA PHE A 47 14.54 -11.24 20.43
C PHE A 47 15.03 -11.46 18.99
N VAL A 48 14.82 -10.51 18.11
CA VAL A 48 15.28 -10.57 16.72
C VAL A 48 15.75 -9.20 16.27
N SER A 49 16.97 -9.15 15.69
CA SER A 49 17.51 -7.90 15.18
C SER A 49 16.74 -7.43 13.93
N PRO A 50 16.31 -6.16 13.86
CA PRO A 50 15.74 -5.57 12.65
C PRO A 50 16.66 -5.74 11.43
N LEU A 51 17.98 -5.67 11.62
CA LEU A 51 18.98 -5.84 10.55
C LEU A 51 18.90 -7.23 9.90
N VAL A 52 18.60 -8.29 10.67
CA VAL A 52 18.42 -9.65 10.14
C VAL A 52 17.23 -9.68 9.17
N LEU A 53 16.09 -9.14 9.59
CA LEU A 53 14.89 -9.13 8.76
C LEU A 53 15.06 -8.23 7.53
N GLN A 54 15.68 -7.06 7.69
CA GLN A 54 16.01 -6.17 6.56
C GLN A 54 16.93 -6.86 5.54
N SER A 55 17.94 -7.60 6.00
CA SER A 55 18.88 -8.31 5.11
C SER A 55 18.21 -9.45 4.35
N LEU A 56 17.20 -10.11 4.97
CA LEU A 56 16.46 -11.22 4.36
C LEU A 56 15.42 -10.74 3.35
N THR A 57 14.79 -9.61 3.62
CA THR A 57 13.67 -9.10 2.80
C THR A 57 14.08 -8.05 1.77
N GLY A 58 15.23 -7.40 1.99
CA GLY A 58 15.67 -6.26 1.16
C GLY A 58 14.89 -4.96 1.43
N HIS A 59 13.99 -4.93 2.41
CA HIS A 59 13.17 -3.77 2.76
C HIS A 59 13.48 -3.26 4.16
N PRO A 60 13.40 -1.95 4.42
CA PRO A 60 13.51 -1.39 5.77
C PRO A 60 12.48 -1.99 6.72
N VAL A 61 12.89 -2.22 7.97
CA VAL A 61 12.00 -2.73 9.02
C VAL A 61 11.37 -1.58 9.77
N VAL A 62 10.05 -1.58 9.86
CA VAL A 62 9.28 -0.55 10.58
C VAL A 62 9.23 -0.90 12.06
N GLN A 63 9.68 0.02 12.91
CA GLN A 63 9.70 -0.11 14.37
C GLN A 63 8.91 1.02 15.03
N ASP A 64 8.79 2.16 14.35
CA ASP A 64 8.12 3.35 14.82
C ASP A 64 7.16 3.85 13.72
N GLU A 65 6.01 4.39 14.12
CA GLU A 65 5.03 4.96 13.20
C GLU A 65 5.40 6.37 12.73
N PHE A 66 6.33 7.02 13.41
CA PHE A 66 6.80 8.39 13.12
C PHE A 66 8.13 8.44 12.38
N VAL A 67 8.40 7.47 11.52
CA VAL A 67 9.61 7.50 10.69
C VAL A 67 9.50 8.65 9.68
N THR A 68 10.42 9.63 9.81
CA THR A 68 10.52 10.78 8.90
C THR A 68 11.62 10.56 7.87
N GLY A 69 11.29 10.68 6.58
CA GLY A 69 12.24 10.60 5.47
C GLY A 69 11.65 11.16 4.17
N PRO A 70 12.50 11.59 3.21
CA PRO A 70 12.01 12.07 1.92
C PRO A 70 11.28 10.96 1.15
N GLY A 71 10.03 11.20 0.77
CA GLY A 71 9.22 10.28 -0.02
C GLY A 71 8.37 9.30 0.79
N TRP A 72 8.28 9.46 2.10
CA TRP A 72 7.47 8.62 2.98
C TRP A 72 6.16 9.33 3.31
N GLY A 73 5.04 8.71 2.90
CA GLY A 73 3.71 9.00 3.42
C GLY A 73 3.57 8.46 4.85
N ILE A 74 2.36 8.20 5.28
CA ILE A 74 2.08 7.58 6.57
C ILE A 74 2.33 6.07 6.44
N VAL A 75 3.50 5.59 6.86
CA VAL A 75 4.04 4.23 6.60
C VAL A 75 3.03 3.12 6.94
N HIS A 76 2.39 3.17 8.10
CA HIS A 76 1.42 2.14 8.50
C HIS A 76 0.17 2.13 7.61
N ILE A 77 -0.25 3.27 7.05
CA ILE A 77 -1.36 3.35 6.11
C ILE A 77 -0.96 2.77 4.75
N GLU A 78 0.24 3.11 4.24
CA GLU A 78 0.73 2.59 2.97
C GLU A 78 0.90 1.07 3.02
N LEU A 79 1.54 0.55 4.07
CA LEU A 79 1.69 -0.89 4.27
C LEU A 79 0.35 -1.61 4.34
N ALA A 80 -0.60 -1.08 5.11
CA ALA A 80 -1.94 -1.65 5.24
C ALA A 80 -2.72 -1.62 3.93
N ALA A 81 -2.61 -0.53 3.15
CA ALA A 81 -3.32 -0.37 1.88
C ALA A 81 -2.78 -1.28 0.78
N GLU A 82 -1.47 -1.53 0.77
CA GLU A 82 -0.80 -2.27 -0.29
C GLU A 82 -0.70 -3.78 -0.03
N ALA A 83 -0.84 -4.23 1.23
CA ALA A 83 -0.71 -5.63 1.59
C ALA A 83 -1.74 -6.54 0.92
N ASP A 84 -1.29 -7.69 0.42
CA ASP A 84 -2.14 -8.82 0.02
C ASP A 84 -2.44 -9.75 1.19
N LEU A 85 -1.57 -9.74 2.22
CA LEU A 85 -1.70 -10.50 3.46
C LEU A 85 -0.96 -9.77 4.58
N LEU A 86 -1.57 -9.69 5.76
CA LEU A 86 -0.89 -9.27 6.99
C LEU A 86 -0.85 -10.45 7.95
N ALA A 87 0.36 -10.83 8.37
CA ALA A 87 0.61 -11.98 9.25
C ALA A 87 1.33 -11.54 10.54
N VAL A 88 0.74 -11.83 11.70
CA VAL A 88 1.34 -11.58 13.02
C VAL A 88 1.99 -12.86 13.53
N ILE A 89 3.32 -12.95 13.44
CA ILE A 89 4.10 -14.16 13.75
C ILE A 89 5.40 -13.81 14.50
N PRO A 90 5.57 -14.20 15.75
CA PRO A 90 4.56 -14.77 16.64
C PRO A 90 3.56 -13.71 17.12
N ALA A 91 2.36 -14.15 17.56
CA ALA A 91 1.38 -13.32 18.23
C ALA A 91 1.38 -13.62 19.73
N THR A 92 1.88 -12.68 20.54
CA THR A 92 1.85 -12.80 22.02
C THR A 92 0.47 -12.46 22.58
N ALA A 93 0.18 -12.87 23.82
CA ALA A 93 -1.07 -12.53 24.50
C ALA A 93 -1.31 -11.01 24.54
N ASN A 94 -0.25 -10.21 24.73
CA ASN A 94 -0.32 -8.76 24.74
C ASN A 94 -0.81 -8.20 23.39
N ILE A 95 -0.18 -8.60 22.27
CA ILE A 95 -0.56 -8.10 20.95
C ILE A 95 -1.96 -8.56 20.56
N ILE A 96 -2.33 -9.80 20.91
CA ILE A 96 -3.68 -10.34 20.70
C ILE A 96 -4.72 -9.50 21.42
N ALA A 97 -4.47 -9.14 22.70
CA ALA A 97 -5.35 -8.31 23.49
C ALA A 97 -5.50 -6.90 22.90
N LYS A 98 -4.39 -6.26 22.51
CA LYS A 98 -4.40 -4.94 21.87
C LYS A 98 -5.23 -4.94 20.57
N ILE A 99 -4.97 -5.87 19.68
CA ILE A 99 -5.68 -5.99 18.40
C ILE A 99 -7.19 -6.27 18.65
N ALA A 100 -7.52 -7.16 19.60
CA ALA A 100 -8.92 -7.45 19.94
C ALA A 100 -9.66 -6.22 20.50
N ALA A 101 -8.96 -5.38 21.26
CA ALA A 101 -9.49 -4.15 21.83
C ALA A 101 -9.47 -2.96 20.83
N GLY A 102 -8.81 -3.08 19.67
CA GLY A 102 -8.65 -1.98 18.72
C GLY A 102 -7.66 -0.91 19.16
N ILE A 103 -6.69 -1.27 20.03
CA ILE A 103 -5.63 -0.37 20.48
C ILE A 103 -4.60 -0.23 19.36
N ALA A 104 -4.25 1.01 19.01
CA ALA A 104 -3.25 1.36 18.00
C ALA A 104 -2.25 2.34 18.63
N ASP A 105 -1.31 1.80 19.41
CA ASP A 105 -0.32 2.55 20.20
C ASP A 105 1.14 2.26 19.78
N ASP A 106 1.30 1.51 18.69
CA ASP A 106 2.57 1.26 18.03
C ASP A 106 2.38 0.99 16.52
N ALA A 107 3.47 0.99 15.76
CA ALA A 107 3.44 0.81 14.31
C ALA A 107 2.75 -0.50 13.88
N LEU A 108 2.89 -1.58 14.66
CA LEU A 108 2.26 -2.86 14.35
C LEU A 108 0.74 -2.76 14.50
N THR A 109 0.26 -2.28 15.62
CA THR A 109 -1.17 -2.20 15.94
C THR A 109 -1.87 -1.18 15.04
N SER A 110 -1.22 -0.06 14.72
CA SER A 110 -1.72 0.94 13.75
C SER A 110 -1.84 0.34 12.33
N THR A 111 -0.83 -0.40 11.87
CA THR A 111 -0.88 -1.10 10.58
C THR A 111 -2.01 -2.14 10.54
N VAL A 112 -2.15 -2.94 11.60
CA VAL A 112 -3.23 -3.93 11.70
C VAL A 112 -4.60 -3.29 11.66
N LEU A 113 -4.81 -2.20 12.39
CA LEU A 113 -6.10 -1.52 12.46
C LEU A 113 -6.51 -0.90 11.12
N ALA A 114 -5.54 -0.47 10.31
CA ALA A 114 -5.76 0.11 8.98
C ALA A 114 -5.88 -0.96 7.87
N ALA A 115 -5.52 -2.22 8.13
CA ALA A 115 -5.45 -3.26 7.11
C ALA A 115 -6.84 -3.70 6.60
N THR A 116 -6.94 -3.88 5.27
CA THR A 116 -8.14 -4.37 4.58
C THR A 116 -7.92 -5.71 3.87
N CYS A 117 -6.69 -6.23 3.91
CA CYS A 117 -6.31 -7.53 3.37
C CYS A 117 -6.69 -8.67 4.34
N PRO A 118 -6.57 -9.95 3.92
CA PRO A 118 -6.64 -11.10 4.81
C PRO A 118 -5.67 -10.98 5.98
N LEU A 119 -6.13 -11.34 7.18
CA LEU A 119 -5.40 -11.21 8.43
C LEU A 119 -5.13 -12.59 9.03
N PHE A 120 -3.87 -12.87 9.33
CA PHE A 120 -3.40 -14.13 9.89
C PHE A 120 -2.64 -13.90 11.19
N MET A 121 -2.74 -14.83 12.13
CA MET A 121 -1.86 -14.84 13.31
C MET A 121 -1.51 -16.24 13.78
N ALA A 122 -0.28 -16.38 14.28
CA ALA A 122 0.22 -17.58 14.95
C ALA A 122 0.52 -17.26 16.44
N PRO A 123 -0.38 -17.58 17.36
CA PRO A 123 -0.19 -17.37 18.79
C PRO A 123 1.01 -18.16 19.34
N ALA A 124 1.81 -17.49 20.21
CA ALA A 124 2.89 -18.13 20.93
C ALA A 124 3.05 -17.50 22.32
N MET A 125 2.86 -18.31 23.36
CA MET A 125 2.93 -17.87 24.76
C MET A 125 3.03 -19.08 25.72
N ASN A 126 3.16 -18.81 27.01
CA ASN A 126 3.06 -19.85 28.04
C ASN A 126 1.65 -20.50 28.02
N THR A 127 1.54 -21.79 28.42
CA THR A 127 0.28 -22.53 28.41
C THR A 127 -0.81 -21.84 29.23
N HIS A 128 -0.50 -21.39 30.44
CA HIS A 128 -1.49 -20.74 31.30
C HIS A 128 -1.95 -19.39 30.72
N MET A 129 -1.06 -18.68 30.01
CA MET A 129 -1.44 -17.45 29.29
C MET A 129 -2.37 -17.78 28.11
N TYR A 130 -2.10 -18.87 27.39
CA TYR A 130 -2.95 -19.30 26.29
C TYR A 130 -4.34 -19.76 26.75
N GLU A 131 -4.39 -20.55 27.82
CA GLU A 131 -5.63 -21.10 28.39
C GLU A 131 -6.40 -20.06 29.22
N ASN A 132 -5.80 -18.91 29.50
CA ASN A 132 -6.46 -17.86 30.27
C ASN A 132 -7.76 -17.42 29.57
N PRO A 133 -8.90 -17.32 30.29
CA PRO A 133 -10.18 -16.91 29.72
C PRO A 133 -10.13 -15.61 28.92
N ALA A 134 -9.34 -14.62 29.37
CA ALA A 134 -9.18 -13.35 28.65
C ALA A 134 -8.50 -13.56 27.28
N THR A 135 -7.46 -14.38 27.21
CA THR A 135 -6.80 -14.72 25.94
C THR A 135 -7.74 -15.47 25.02
N GLN A 136 -8.48 -16.46 25.52
CA GLN A 136 -9.44 -17.22 24.71
C GLN A 136 -10.58 -16.33 24.19
N GLN A 137 -11.09 -15.42 25.03
CA GLN A 137 -12.10 -14.43 24.63
C GLN A 137 -11.56 -13.52 23.50
N ASN A 138 -10.34 -13.00 23.63
CA ASN A 138 -9.72 -12.16 22.60
C ASN A 138 -9.54 -12.94 21.28
N LEU A 139 -9.05 -14.16 21.32
CA LEU A 139 -8.91 -15.03 20.14
C LEU A 139 -10.27 -15.32 19.49
N GLN A 140 -11.32 -15.54 20.27
CA GLN A 140 -12.67 -15.74 19.75
C GLN A 140 -13.17 -14.46 19.05
N THR A 141 -12.99 -13.29 19.66
CA THR A 141 -13.34 -11.99 19.06
C THR A 141 -12.65 -11.79 17.72
N LEU A 142 -11.35 -12.10 17.64
CA LEU A 142 -10.60 -11.95 16.39
C LEU A 142 -11.08 -12.93 15.31
N ARG A 143 -11.37 -14.19 15.66
CA ARG A 143 -11.97 -15.14 14.71
C ARG A 143 -13.31 -14.65 14.17
N GLN A 144 -14.16 -14.11 15.03
CA GLN A 144 -15.45 -13.52 14.61
C GLN A 144 -15.28 -12.32 13.68
N ARG A 145 -14.15 -11.59 13.79
CA ARG A 145 -13.78 -10.50 12.88
C ARG A 145 -13.05 -10.96 11.61
N GLY A 146 -13.01 -12.27 11.35
CA GLY A 146 -12.43 -12.82 10.12
C GLY A 146 -10.94 -13.13 10.16
N TRP A 147 -10.28 -13.03 11.33
CA TRP A 147 -8.89 -13.44 11.46
C TRP A 147 -8.71 -14.95 11.30
N GLN A 148 -7.72 -15.33 10.51
CA GLN A 148 -7.23 -16.70 10.48
C GLN A 148 -6.26 -16.89 11.65
N VAL A 149 -6.73 -17.58 12.69
CA VAL A 149 -5.97 -17.81 13.92
C VAL A 149 -5.49 -19.25 13.93
N MET A 150 -4.20 -19.43 13.68
CA MET A 150 -3.57 -20.76 13.73
C MET A 150 -3.51 -21.25 15.17
N PRO A 151 -3.96 -22.48 15.50
CA PRO A 151 -3.83 -23.00 16.84
C PRO A 151 -2.35 -23.21 17.20
N PRO A 152 -1.91 -22.85 18.42
CA PRO A 152 -0.55 -23.13 18.84
C PRO A 152 -0.31 -24.64 18.98
N ALA A 153 0.93 -25.05 18.73
CA ALA A 153 1.34 -26.42 18.91
C ALA A 153 1.37 -26.84 20.40
N ASN A 154 1.22 -28.11 20.64
CA ASN A 154 1.45 -28.74 21.95
C ASN A 154 2.92 -29.18 22.06
N GLY A 155 3.55 -28.98 23.20
CA GLY A 155 4.93 -29.42 23.40
C GLY A 155 5.64 -28.71 24.54
N ARG A 156 6.95 -28.99 24.66
CA ARG A 156 7.80 -28.33 25.66
C ARG A 156 8.04 -26.88 25.28
N LEU A 157 7.74 -25.98 26.18
CA LEU A 157 7.94 -24.53 26.09
C LEU A 157 9.33 -24.13 26.62
N ALA A 158 9.78 -22.94 26.31
CA ALA A 158 11.07 -22.39 26.76
C ALA A 158 11.18 -22.31 28.29
N CYS A 159 10.07 -22.12 28.98
CA CYS A 159 10.00 -22.17 30.47
C CYS A 159 10.03 -23.58 31.07
N GLY A 160 10.15 -24.63 30.24
CA GLY A 160 10.16 -26.05 30.68
C GLY A 160 8.78 -26.69 30.82
N ALA A 161 7.70 -25.93 30.85
CA ALA A 161 6.35 -26.47 30.89
C ALA A 161 6.01 -27.23 29.60
N VAL A 162 5.13 -28.21 29.68
CA VAL A 162 4.60 -28.96 28.54
C VAL A 162 3.11 -28.68 28.43
N GLY A 163 2.68 -28.25 27.23
CA GLY A 163 1.29 -27.93 26.98
C GLY A 163 1.09 -27.12 25.70
N ARG A 164 -0.11 -26.56 25.50
CA ARG A 164 -0.44 -25.69 24.37
C ARG A 164 0.15 -24.32 24.59
N GLY A 165 0.63 -23.71 23.49
CA GLY A 165 1.18 -22.34 23.53
C GLY A 165 2.48 -22.17 22.74
N LYS A 166 3.07 -23.29 22.27
CA LYS A 166 4.25 -23.26 21.39
C LYS A 166 3.87 -22.77 20.00
N LEU A 167 4.72 -21.91 19.41
CA LEU A 167 4.56 -21.55 18.01
C LEU A 167 4.56 -22.84 17.15
N PRO A 168 3.61 -22.99 16.21
CA PRO A 168 3.62 -24.12 15.27
C PRO A 168 4.94 -24.27 14.53
N ALA A 169 5.17 -25.39 13.89
CA ALA A 169 6.32 -25.56 13.03
C ALA A 169 6.33 -24.53 11.93
N VAL A 170 7.52 -24.07 11.52
CA VAL A 170 7.63 -23.03 10.49
C VAL A 170 6.99 -23.52 9.19
N GLU A 171 7.17 -24.78 8.85
CA GLU A 171 6.62 -25.45 7.69
C GLU A 171 5.08 -25.44 7.68
N GLU A 172 4.45 -25.61 8.85
CA GLU A 172 2.98 -25.54 8.98
C GLU A 172 2.48 -24.10 8.78
N ILE A 173 3.23 -23.12 9.29
CA ILE A 173 2.95 -21.70 9.09
C ILE A 173 3.08 -21.35 7.60
N GLU A 174 4.15 -21.80 6.94
CA GLU A 174 4.40 -21.60 5.52
C GLU A 174 3.25 -22.15 4.65
N GLN A 175 2.79 -23.35 4.94
CA GLN A 175 1.66 -23.98 4.23
C GLN A 175 0.37 -23.13 4.36
N GLU A 176 0.09 -22.61 5.54
CA GLU A 176 -1.10 -21.80 5.77
C GLU A 176 -0.99 -20.42 5.09
N LEU A 177 0.20 -19.80 5.12
CA LEU A 177 0.46 -18.54 4.40
C LEU A 177 0.36 -18.75 2.87
N GLU A 178 0.88 -19.88 2.35
CA GLU A 178 0.73 -20.24 0.93
C GLU A 178 -0.74 -20.37 0.56
N ARG A 179 -1.52 -21.10 1.35
CA ARG A 179 -2.97 -21.25 1.15
C ARG A 179 -3.68 -19.89 1.09
N LEU A 180 -3.36 -18.99 2.02
CA LEU A 180 -3.98 -17.66 2.10
C LEU A 180 -3.55 -16.77 0.93
N LEU A 181 -2.27 -16.76 0.56
CA LEU A 181 -1.76 -15.94 -0.55
C LEU A 181 -2.27 -16.41 -1.92
N LEU A 182 -2.48 -17.71 -2.10
CA LEU A 182 -3.05 -18.26 -3.33
C LEU A 182 -4.58 -18.10 -3.38
N ALA A 183 -5.26 -18.18 -2.23
CA ALA A 183 -6.70 -17.93 -2.13
C ALA A 183 -7.06 -16.44 -2.22
N ALA A 184 -6.21 -15.57 -1.71
CA ALA A 184 -6.28 -14.15 -1.98
C ALA A 184 -5.80 -13.90 -3.40
N GLY A 185 -6.71 -13.95 -4.38
CA GLY A 185 -6.42 -13.54 -5.75
C GLY A 185 -5.63 -12.22 -5.73
N THR A 186 -4.75 -12.00 -6.70
CA THR A 186 -3.96 -10.75 -6.75
C THR A 186 -4.91 -9.56 -6.66
N LYS A 187 -4.52 -8.47 -5.98
CA LYS A 187 -5.25 -7.19 -6.07
C LYS A 187 -5.46 -6.78 -7.54
N ALA A 188 -4.61 -7.23 -8.47
CA ALA A 188 -4.82 -7.16 -9.90
C ALA A 188 -6.07 -7.94 -10.35
N GLU A 189 -6.41 -9.10 -9.75
CA GLU A 189 -7.63 -9.84 -10.07
C GLU A 189 -8.92 -9.17 -9.55
N LYS A 190 -8.84 -8.25 -8.57
CA LYS A 190 -9.96 -7.35 -8.28
C LYS A 190 -10.16 -6.29 -9.37
N SER A 191 -9.16 -6.06 -10.22
CA SER A 191 -9.24 -5.18 -11.38
C SER A 191 -9.78 -5.89 -12.63
N ASP A 192 -9.88 -7.23 -12.66
CA ASP A 192 -10.52 -8.00 -13.72
C ASP A 192 -12.06 -7.91 -13.70
N ARG A 193 -12.64 -7.12 -12.82
CA ARG A 193 -14.01 -6.67 -13.03
C ARG A 193 -14.00 -5.64 -14.14
N LEU A 194 -14.35 -6.08 -15.33
CA LEU A 194 -14.68 -5.21 -16.47
C LEU A 194 -16.01 -4.45 -16.20
N ASP A 195 -16.13 -3.92 -14.98
CA ASP A 195 -17.34 -3.22 -14.52
C ASP A 195 -17.50 -1.83 -15.17
N LEU A 196 -16.46 -1.36 -15.85
CA LEU A 196 -16.50 -0.19 -16.72
C LEU A 196 -16.51 -0.57 -18.22
N ALA A 197 -16.71 -1.85 -18.56
CA ALA A 197 -16.80 -2.27 -19.97
C ALA A 197 -17.93 -1.51 -20.70
N GLY A 198 -17.59 -0.94 -21.86
CA GLY A 198 -18.52 -0.12 -22.65
C GLY A 198 -18.75 1.28 -22.12
N LYS A 199 -18.10 1.68 -21.00
CA LYS A 199 -18.14 3.04 -20.49
C LYS A 199 -17.04 3.90 -21.09
N LYS A 200 -17.37 5.16 -21.41
CA LYS A 200 -16.43 6.16 -21.89
C LYS A 200 -16.06 7.10 -20.76
N VAL A 201 -14.77 7.17 -20.44
CA VAL A 201 -14.24 7.96 -19.33
C VAL A 201 -13.26 9.00 -19.86
N LEU A 202 -13.52 10.28 -19.59
CA LEU A 202 -12.59 11.37 -19.85
C LEU A 202 -11.86 11.74 -18.56
N VAL A 203 -10.54 11.81 -18.61
CA VAL A 203 -9.71 12.22 -17.46
C VAL A 203 -8.83 13.37 -17.87
N THR A 204 -8.79 14.45 -17.08
CA THR A 204 -7.78 15.50 -17.26
C THR A 204 -6.63 15.31 -16.28
N ALA A 205 -5.39 15.64 -16.70
CA ALA A 205 -4.20 15.45 -15.88
C ALA A 205 -3.13 16.51 -16.11
N GLY A 206 -2.14 16.55 -15.24
CA GLY A 206 -1.00 17.45 -15.34
C GLY A 206 -1.32 18.93 -15.07
N PRO A 207 -0.31 19.79 -15.10
CA PRO A 207 -0.49 21.23 -15.06
C PRO A 207 -0.82 21.77 -16.46
N THR A 208 -1.41 22.95 -16.54
CA THR A 208 -1.37 23.75 -17.77
C THR A 208 -0.23 24.77 -17.71
N THR A 209 0.21 25.22 -18.85
CA THR A 209 1.24 26.24 -19.01
C THR A 209 0.68 27.42 -19.82
N GLU A 210 0.69 28.60 -19.20
CA GLU A 210 0.17 29.81 -19.81
C GLU A 210 1.36 30.69 -20.22
N ALA A 211 1.60 30.83 -21.53
CA ALA A 211 2.75 31.56 -22.05
C ALA A 211 2.69 33.04 -21.68
N ILE A 212 3.82 33.59 -21.22
CA ILE A 212 4.07 35.05 -21.09
C ILE A 212 4.80 35.56 -22.33
N ASP A 213 5.80 34.82 -22.76
CA ASP A 213 6.58 34.99 -23.97
C ASP A 213 7.14 33.64 -24.42
N PRO A 214 7.90 33.53 -25.54
CA PRO A 214 8.42 32.24 -26.01
C PRO A 214 9.33 31.47 -25.00
N VAL A 215 9.72 32.10 -23.88
CA VAL A 215 10.66 31.54 -22.91
C VAL A 215 10.04 31.34 -21.54
N ARG A 216 9.06 32.16 -21.16
CA ARG A 216 8.48 32.20 -19.82
C ARG A 216 7.00 31.89 -19.84
N TYR A 217 6.54 31.19 -18.84
CA TYR A 217 5.14 30.80 -18.66
C TYR A 217 4.74 30.74 -17.16
N ILE A 218 3.45 30.79 -16.92
CA ILE A 218 2.82 30.55 -15.62
C ILE A 218 2.36 29.09 -15.60
N SER A 219 2.60 28.37 -14.52
CA SER A 219 2.15 27.00 -14.36
C SER A 219 2.01 26.61 -12.90
N ASN A 220 1.22 25.60 -12.61
CA ASN A 220 1.06 25.01 -11.30
C ASN A 220 2.07 23.86 -11.07
N ARG A 221 2.48 23.67 -9.82
CA ARG A 221 3.33 22.53 -9.46
C ARG A 221 2.49 21.25 -9.40
N SER A 222 2.43 20.51 -10.50
CA SER A 222 1.73 19.24 -10.58
C SER A 222 2.56 18.22 -11.37
N SER A 223 2.60 16.99 -10.88
CA SER A 223 3.27 15.88 -11.59
C SER A 223 2.35 15.10 -12.53
N GLY A 224 1.04 15.32 -12.46
CA GLY A 224 0.04 14.57 -13.22
C GLY A 224 -0.24 13.15 -12.74
N LYS A 225 0.51 12.63 -11.76
CA LYS A 225 0.45 11.22 -11.31
C LYS A 225 -0.97 10.74 -11.00
N MET A 226 -1.79 11.56 -10.34
CA MET A 226 -3.16 11.18 -9.96
C MET A 226 -4.03 10.93 -11.20
N GLY A 227 -4.08 11.85 -12.14
CA GLY A 227 -4.89 11.68 -13.36
C GLY A 227 -4.42 10.50 -14.21
N TYR A 228 -3.10 10.28 -14.33
CA TYR A 228 -2.56 9.12 -15.03
C TYR A 228 -2.91 7.80 -14.34
N ALA A 229 -2.87 7.75 -13.01
CA ALA A 229 -3.28 6.56 -12.24
C ALA A 229 -4.77 6.27 -12.41
N VAL A 230 -5.62 7.31 -12.37
CA VAL A 230 -7.07 7.17 -12.62
C VAL A 230 -7.34 6.65 -14.03
N ALA A 231 -6.70 7.22 -15.05
CA ALA A 231 -6.85 6.77 -16.43
C ALA A 231 -6.41 5.33 -16.62
N SER A 232 -5.29 4.93 -16.01
CA SER A 232 -4.78 3.55 -16.02
C SER A 232 -5.77 2.59 -15.37
N GLN A 233 -6.32 2.92 -14.21
CA GLN A 233 -7.29 2.08 -13.50
C GLN A 233 -8.62 1.96 -14.25
N ALA A 234 -9.10 3.05 -14.84
CA ALA A 234 -10.32 3.02 -15.64
C ALA A 234 -10.16 2.12 -16.88
N ALA A 235 -9.02 2.20 -17.58
CA ALA A 235 -8.71 1.34 -18.71
C ALA A 235 -8.57 -0.13 -18.30
N ALA A 236 -7.90 -0.43 -17.18
CA ALA A 236 -7.78 -1.77 -16.64
C ALA A 236 -9.14 -2.39 -16.27
N ARG A 237 -10.15 -1.57 -15.94
CA ARG A 237 -11.53 -1.98 -15.66
C ARG A 237 -12.41 -2.04 -16.91
N GLY A 238 -11.81 -1.93 -18.11
CA GLY A 238 -12.49 -2.10 -19.40
C GLY A 238 -13.14 -0.83 -19.97
N ALA A 239 -12.88 0.35 -19.42
CA ALA A 239 -13.38 1.59 -19.98
C ALA A 239 -12.64 2.01 -21.26
N GLU A 240 -13.33 2.66 -22.17
CA GLU A 240 -12.73 3.46 -23.25
C GLU A 240 -12.29 4.80 -22.66
N VAL A 241 -10.98 4.99 -22.44
CA VAL A 241 -10.47 6.16 -21.73
C VAL A 241 -9.86 7.18 -22.68
N LEU A 242 -10.27 8.45 -22.50
CA LEU A 242 -9.59 9.61 -23.07
C LEU A 242 -8.86 10.37 -21.95
N LEU A 243 -7.54 10.42 -22.05
CA LEU A 243 -6.68 11.20 -21.15
C LEU A 243 -6.25 12.49 -21.83
N VAL A 244 -6.67 13.64 -21.30
CA VAL A 244 -6.27 14.98 -21.75
C VAL A 244 -5.25 15.52 -20.74
N SER A 245 -4.01 15.69 -21.15
CA SER A 245 -2.94 16.07 -20.20
C SER A 245 -2.18 17.31 -20.65
N GLY A 246 -1.94 18.19 -19.70
CA GLY A 246 -0.89 19.19 -19.81
C GLY A 246 0.51 18.56 -19.77
N PRO A 247 1.59 19.37 -19.84
CA PRO A 247 2.96 18.86 -19.90
C PRO A 247 3.35 18.08 -18.65
N THR A 248 3.76 16.82 -18.82
CA THR A 248 4.30 15.96 -17.75
C THR A 248 5.43 15.10 -18.30
N ALA A 249 6.26 14.54 -17.41
CA ALA A 249 7.27 13.54 -17.76
C ALA A 249 6.72 12.10 -17.79
N LEU A 250 5.42 11.91 -17.55
CA LEU A 250 4.80 10.60 -17.49
C LEU A 250 4.48 10.08 -18.89
N GLN A 251 4.62 8.76 -19.07
CA GLN A 251 4.19 8.10 -20.30
C GLN A 251 2.68 7.77 -20.21
N PRO A 252 1.91 7.95 -21.28
CA PRO A 252 0.51 7.59 -21.32
C PRO A 252 0.32 6.10 -21.02
N PRO A 253 -0.69 5.71 -20.22
CA PRO A 253 -0.98 4.30 -19.96
C PRO A 253 -1.35 3.55 -21.25
N ALA A 254 -1.02 2.26 -21.31
CA ALA A 254 -1.40 1.39 -22.44
C ALA A 254 -2.93 1.34 -22.60
N GLY A 255 -3.40 1.35 -23.85
CA GLY A 255 -4.84 1.25 -24.17
C GLY A 255 -5.66 2.52 -23.92
N VAL A 256 -5.02 3.63 -23.59
CA VAL A 256 -5.66 4.93 -23.33
C VAL A 256 -5.48 5.83 -24.56
N ARG A 257 -6.56 6.45 -25.05
CA ARG A 257 -6.48 7.52 -26.04
C ARG A 257 -5.93 8.78 -25.35
N PHE A 258 -4.81 9.28 -25.86
CA PHE A 258 -4.08 10.39 -25.25
C PHE A 258 -4.15 11.64 -26.11
N VAL A 259 -4.44 12.78 -25.48
CA VAL A 259 -4.39 14.10 -26.10
C VAL A 259 -3.55 15.02 -25.21
N GLN A 260 -2.42 15.48 -25.77
CA GLN A 260 -1.58 16.46 -25.10
C GLN A 260 -2.06 17.86 -25.40
N VAL A 261 -2.10 18.72 -24.38
CA VAL A 261 -2.45 20.12 -24.45
C VAL A 261 -1.42 20.94 -23.68
N GLU A 262 -1.32 22.21 -23.90
CA GLU A 262 -0.43 23.12 -23.19
C GLU A 262 -1.21 24.04 -22.26
N SER A 263 -2.20 24.76 -22.79
CA SER A 263 -2.92 25.78 -22.03
C SER A 263 -4.27 25.31 -21.50
N ALA A 264 -4.80 26.03 -20.51
CA ALA A 264 -6.13 25.84 -19.98
C ALA A 264 -7.21 25.96 -21.08
N CYS A 265 -7.03 26.85 -22.02
CA CYS A 265 -7.97 27.02 -23.14
C CYS A 265 -7.99 25.78 -24.04
N GLN A 266 -6.82 25.25 -24.42
CA GLN A 266 -6.75 24.01 -25.20
C GLN A 266 -7.38 22.82 -24.45
N MET A 267 -7.09 22.70 -23.15
CA MET A 267 -7.72 21.65 -22.32
C MET A 267 -9.24 21.79 -22.32
N ARG A 268 -9.77 22.99 -22.11
CA ARG A 268 -11.20 23.28 -22.15
C ARG A 268 -11.83 22.92 -23.50
N GLU A 269 -11.20 23.28 -24.60
CA GLU A 269 -11.70 23.00 -25.96
C GLU A 269 -11.84 21.50 -26.19
N VAL A 270 -10.80 20.72 -25.86
CA VAL A 270 -10.81 19.26 -25.98
C VAL A 270 -11.88 18.63 -25.07
N VAL A 271 -11.95 19.09 -23.82
CA VAL A 271 -12.96 18.59 -22.86
C VAL A 271 -14.37 18.89 -23.37
N LEU A 272 -14.67 20.10 -23.81
CA LEU A 272 -15.99 20.48 -24.30
C LEU A 272 -16.39 19.74 -25.58
N ALA A 273 -15.45 19.40 -26.45
CA ALA A 273 -15.71 18.61 -27.66
C ALA A 273 -16.05 17.14 -27.39
N GLU A 274 -15.59 16.60 -26.27
CA GLU A 274 -15.67 15.16 -25.96
C GLU A 274 -16.63 14.83 -24.79
N TYR A 275 -16.87 15.77 -23.82
CA TYR A 275 -17.58 15.45 -22.58
C TYR A 275 -18.99 14.90 -22.81
N ALA A 276 -19.72 15.41 -23.82
CA ALA A 276 -21.08 14.95 -24.12
C ALA A 276 -21.14 13.51 -24.64
N LYS A 277 -19.99 12.93 -25.04
CA LYS A 277 -19.85 11.55 -25.53
C LYS A 277 -19.40 10.60 -24.42
N CYS A 278 -19.09 11.13 -23.22
CA CYS A 278 -18.54 10.37 -22.11
C CYS A 278 -19.59 10.07 -21.06
N ASP A 279 -19.52 8.88 -20.47
CA ASP A 279 -20.36 8.49 -19.32
C ASP A 279 -19.85 9.13 -18.02
N VAL A 280 -18.52 9.33 -17.92
CA VAL A 280 -17.86 9.87 -16.72
C VAL A 280 -16.76 10.87 -17.14
N VAL A 281 -16.71 11.99 -16.42
CA VAL A 281 -15.62 12.98 -16.58
C VAL A 281 -14.94 13.20 -15.23
N ILE A 282 -13.61 13.06 -15.20
CA ILE A 282 -12.80 13.22 -13.98
C ILE A 282 -11.79 14.32 -14.20
N MET A 283 -11.96 15.43 -13.49
CA MET A 283 -11.13 16.63 -13.61
C MET A 283 -10.01 16.58 -12.55
N ALA A 284 -8.83 16.03 -12.94
CA ALA A 284 -7.67 15.88 -12.05
C ALA A 284 -6.45 16.74 -12.48
N ALA A 285 -6.62 17.60 -13.47
CA ALA A 285 -5.59 18.52 -13.89
C ALA A 285 -5.44 19.70 -12.91
N ALA A 286 -4.22 20.21 -12.76
CA ALA A 286 -3.92 21.46 -12.06
C ALA A 286 -3.89 22.61 -13.06
N VAL A 287 -5.06 23.08 -13.43
CA VAL A 287 -5.25 24.17 -14.39
C VAL A 287 -4.80 25.48 -13.78
N ALA A 288 -4.10 26.32 -14.56
CA ALA A 288 -3.70 27.65 -14.11
C ALA A 288 -4.91 28.60 -14.03
N ASP A 289 -5.00 29.34 -12.90
CA ASP A 289 -6.10 30.29 -12.64
C ASP A 289 -5.90 31.62 -13.39
N TYR A 290 -4.67 31.93 -13.81
CA TYR A 290 -4.29 33.16 -14.44
C TYR A 290 -3.57 32.90 -15.77
N ARG A 291 -3.81 33.79 -16.74
CA ARG A 291 -3.07 33.85 -18.00
C ARG A 291 -2.79 35.31 -18.38
N VAL A 292 -1.79 35.50 -19.20
CA VAL A 292 -1.51 36.81 -19.80
C VAL A 292 -2.59 37.11 -20.85
N ALA A 293 -3.09 38.34 -20.86
CA ALA A 293 -4.12 38.76 -21.84
C ALA A 293 -3.60 38.64 -23.27
N GLU A 294 -2.37 39.13 -23.51
CA GLU A 294 -1.67 39.10 -24.80
C GLU A 294 -0.24 38.59 -24.56
N PRO A 295 0.06 37.32 -24.87
CA PRO A 295 1.43 36.80 -24.83
C PRO A 295 2.32 37.55 -25.83
N ALA A 296 3.55 37.88 -25.43
CA ALA A 296 4.49 38.56 -26.31
C ALA A 296 5.11 37.56 -27.31
N ASP A 297 5.20 37.97 -28.59
CA ASP A 297 5.82 37.16 -29.66
C ASP A 297 7.34 37.04 -29.53
N HIS A 298 7.95 37.89 -28.70
CA HIS A 298 9.39 37.93 -28.49
C HIS A 298 9.70 37.93 -27.00
N LYS A 299 10.89 37.38 -26.63
CA LYS A 299 11.38 37.43 -25.27
C LYS A 299 11.39 38.87 -24.74
N ILE A 300 10.62 39.15 -23.72
CA ILE A 300 10.58 40.45 -23.05
C ILE A 300 11.96 40.73 -22.43
N LYS A 301 12.66 41.74 -22.98
CA LYS A 301 13.96 42.18 -22.43
C LYS A 301 13.73 43.08 -21.21
N LYS A 302 14.65 43.00 -20.23
CA LYS A 302 14.67 43.96 -19.12
C LYS A 302 14.91 45.38 -19.74
N THR A 303 13.95 46.26 -19.64
CA THR A 303 14.15 47.70 -19.78
C THR A 303 14.82 48.15 -18.48
N GLY A 304 15.88 48.98 -18.61
CA GLY A 304 16.74 49.36 -17.50
C GLY A 304 16.13 50.22 -16.37
N ASP A 305 14.81 50.33 -16.30
CA ASP A 305 14.11 51.03 -15.22
C ASP A 305 13.61 50.02 -14.17
N ASN A 306 14.22 50.11 -12.99
CA ASN A 306 13.73 49.48 -11.79
C ASN A 306 12.36 50.08 -11.42
N GLN A 307 11.28 49.44 -11.78
CA GLN A 307 9.99 49.52 -11.08
C GLN A 307 9.49 48.11 -10.68
#